data_2761863d6b7dc5c745f6af933f36f8a2
#
_entry.id   2761863d6b7dc5c745f6af933f36f8a2
#
_cell.length_a   1.000
_cell.length_b   1.000
_cell.length_c   1.000
_cell.angle_alpha   90.00
_cell.angle_beta   90.00
_cell.angle_gamma   90.00
#
_symmetry.space_group_name_H-M   'P 1'
#
loop_
_entity.id
_entity.type
_entity.pdbx_description
1 polymer ?
#
loop_
_entity_poly.entity_id
_entity_poly.type
_entity_poly.pdbx_seq_one_letter_code
_entity_poly.pdbx_strand_id
1 'polypeptide(L)'
;MGLPNFGGMEFDLEAEKQEILRRYRGLLRAAKNSKKRSERRAIRKAFDAALEAHKDIRRKSGEPYIYHPIAVARVVAEEMGLGTTSIVCALLHDTVEDTTMTLDDVEQKFGVKERIIVDGLTKMSGVFEPGTSAQAENFRKMLLTLSDDVRVILIKLADRLDNMRTLEHMRPDKQQKIASETLFMYAPLAHRLGFYNIKTELEDLSLKYKEPEDYAMISARLRKTKAVRTRFINTFTVPIRQSLDEAGLNCQIMGRPKSIFSIWNKMQTKKVTFEEGYDVFAIRIVIDTPEGSEKADIWRTYSTVSYTHLRAHETRGNLVCRLLLEK
;
A
#
# COMPACT_ATOMS: atom_id res chain seq x y z
N MET A 1 15.57 -18.73 18.23
CA MET A 1 16.09 -17.36 18.03
C MET A 1 16.11 -16.65 19.36
N GLY A 2 17.29 -16.16 19.83
CA GLY A 2 17.36 -15.47 21.12
C GLY A 2 16.62 -14.14 21.08
N LEU A 3 15.82 -13.88 22.10
CA LEU A 3 15.14 -12.60 22.31
C LEU A 3 16.18 -11.47 22.35
N PRO A 4 15.96 -10.31 21.73
CA PRO A 4 16.84 -9.17 21.86
C PRO A 4 16.84 -8.71 23.32
N ASN A 5 18.03 -8.59 23.91
CA ASN A 5 18.22 -8.11 25.27
C ASN A 5 18.05 -6.58 25.29
N PHE A 6 16.87 -6.11 25.70
CA PHE A 6 16.54 -4.67 25.86
C PHE A 6 16.98 -4.18 27.25
N GLY A 7 18.22 -4.50 27.70
CA GLY A 7 18.73 -4.11 28.99
C GLY A 7 18.59 -2.61 29.25
N GLY A 8 17.72 -2.23 30.18
CA GLY A 8 17.62 -0.88 30.75
C GLY A 8 16.54 0.05 30.17
N MET A 9 15.67 -0.38 29.24
CA MET A 9 14.50 0.41 28.85
C MET A 9 13.33 0.12 29.82
N GLU A 10 12.96 1.09 30.64
CA GLU A 10 11.66 1.08 31.33
C GLU A 10 10.55 1.32 30.27
N PHE A 11 9.71 0.30 30.07
CA PHE A 11 8.56 0.43 29.18
C PHE A 11 7.36 0.96 29.98
N ASP A 12 6.76 2.05 29.55
CA ASP A 12 5.49 2.54 30.10
C ASP A 12 4.34 1.66 29.60
N LEU A 13 4.06 0.61 30.36
CA LEU A 13 3.00 -0.37 30.03
C LEU A 13 1.61 0.26 29.92
N GLU A 14 1.34 1.35 30.63
CA GLU A 14 0.04 2.00 30.57
C GLU A 14 -0.09 2.83 29.28
N ALA A 15 0.96 3.55 28.89
CA ALA A 15 1.00 4.24 27.60
C ALA A 15 0.90 3.26 26.43
N GLU A 16 1.58 2.09 26.52
CA GLU A 16 1.47 1.03 25.50
C GLU A 16 0.04 0.50 25.37
N LYS A 17 -0.65 0.23 26.49
CA LYS A 17 -2.06 -0.20 26.47
C LYS A 17 -2.98 0.84 25.80
N GLN A 18 -2.79 2.11 26.15
CA GLN A 18 -3.57 3.19 25.54
C GLN A 18 -3.33 3.29 24.03
N GLU A 19 -2.08 3.14 23.60
CA GLU A 19 -1.72 3.15 22.18
C GLU A 19 -2.28 1.93 21.43
N ILE A 20 -2.24 0.72 22.01
CA ILE A 20 -2.89 -0.47 21.47
C ILE A 20 -4.38 -0.22 21.23
N LEU A 21 -5.06 0.32 22.24
CA LEU A 21 -6.49 0.63 22.14
C LEU A 21 -6.77 1.73 21.11
N ARG A 22 -5.90 2.74 20.99
CA ARG A 22 -6.00 3.80 19.98
C ARG A 22 -5.89 3.22 18.58
N ARG A 23 -4.89 2.36 18.33
CA ARG A 23 -4.68 1.68 17.05
C ARG A 23 -5.85 0.76 16.70
N TYR A 24 -6.34 -0.01 17.66
CA TYR A 24 -7.52 -0.86 17.47
C TYR A 24 -8.78 -0.07 17.14
N ARG A 25 -9.04 1.06 17.82
CA ARG A 25 -10.15 1.96 17.47
C ARG A 25 -9.99 2.53 16.05
N GLY A 26 -8.75 2.80 15.63
CA GLY A 26 -8.41 3.18 14.26
C GLY A 26 -8.81 2.10 13.26
N LEU A 27 -8.46 0.84 13.52
CA LEU A 27 -8.86 -0.31 12.69
C LEU A 27 -10.40 -0.43 12.60
N LEU A 28 -11.13 -0.31 13.70
CA LEU A 28 -12.60 -0.38 13.67
C LEU A 28 -13.25 0.73 12.84
N ARG A 29 -12.64 1.92 12.80
CA ARG A 29 -13.09 3.02 11.93
C ARG A 29 -12.77 2.75 10.45
N ALA A 30 -11.63 2.13 10.16
CA ALA A 30 -11.23 1.72 8.82
C ALA A 30 -12.12 0.59 8.26
N ALA A 31 -12.61 -0.31 9.12
CA ALA A 31 -13.44 -1.47 8.76
C ALA A 31 -14.89 -1.07 8.37
N LYS A 32 -15.03 -0.18 7.37
CA LYS A 32 -16.33 0.37 6.91
C LYS A 32 -17.28 -0.70 6.39
N ASN A 33 -16.74 -1.77 5.83
CA ASN A 33 -17.52 -2.89 5.28
C ASN A 33 -18.00 -3.88 6.35
N SER A 34 -17.52 -3.76 7.60
CA SER A 34 -17.91 -4.59 8.74
C SER A 34 -18.92 -3.85 9.62
N LYS A 35 -20.17 -3.73 9.13
CA LYS A 35 -21.23 -2.93 9.78
C LYS A 35 -22.02 -3.70 10.83
N LYS A 36 -22.15 -5.02 10.68
CA LYS A 36 -22.95 -5.86 11.57
C LYS A 36 -22.26 -6.04 12.92
N ARG A 37 -23.06 -6.14 13.99
CA ARG A 37 -22.55 -6.38 15.35
C ARG A 37 -21.75 -7.69 15.46
N SER A 38 -22.17 -8.73 14.74
CA SER A 38 -21.46 -10.02 14.65
C SER A 38 -20.07 -9.88 14.03
N GLU A 39 -19.94 -9.10 12.96
CA GLU A 39 -18.67 -8.85 12.27
C GLU A 39 -17.69 -8.09 13.17
N ARG A 40 -18.15 -7.07 13.86
CA ARG A 40 -17.32 -6.34 14.83
C ARG A 40 -16.91 -7.20 16.03
N ARG A 41 -17.76 -8.14 16.46
CA ARG A 41 -17.40 -9.14 17.48
C ARG A 41 -16.32 -10.10 17.00
N ALA A 42 -16.38 -10.55 15.74
CA ALA A 42 -15.35 -11.41 15.15
C ALA A 42 -13.99 -10.69 15.10
N ILE A 43 -13.96 -9.42 14.65
CA ILE A 43 -12.72 -8.61 14.65
C ILE A 43 -12.20 -8.43 16.09
N ARG A 44 -13.08 -8.17 17.05
CA ARG A 44 -12.69 -8.05 18.47
C ARG A 44 -12.07 -9.34 18.99
N LYS A 45 -12.72 -10.48 18.72
CA LYS A 45 -12.23 -11.81 19.13
C LYS A 45 -10.86 -12.12 18.55
N ALA A 46 -10.64 -11.77 17.26
CA ALA A 46 -9.34 -11.95 16.60
C ALA A 46 -8.26 -11.02 17.19
N PHE A 47 -8.62 -9.76 17.48
CA PHE A 47 -7.73 -8.82 18.14
C PHE A 47 -7.31 -9.31 19.54
N ASP A 48 -8.27 -9.76 20.37
CA ASP A 48 -7.98 -10.26 21.71
C ASP A 48 -7.11 -11.54 21.66
N ALA A 49 -7.36 -12.43 20.68
CA ALA A 49 -6.54 -13.62 20.48
C ALA A 49 -5.10 -13.27 20.03
N ALA A 50 -4.95 -12.34 19.09
CA ALA A 50 -3.62 -11.90 18.62
C ALA A 50 -2.86 -11.14 19.74
N LEU A 51 -3.55 -10.32 20.53
CA LEU A 51 -2.98 -9.61 21.67
C LEU A 51 -2.42 -10.58 22.71
N GLU A 52 -3.20 -11.59 23.10
CA GLU A 52 -2.76 -12.61 24.04
C GLU A 52 -1.60 -13.46 23.49
N ALA A 53 -1.69 -13.86 22.20
CA ALA A 53 -0.67 -14.68 21.57
C ALA A 53 0.70 -13.97 21.50
N HIS A 54 0.71 -12.65 21.32
CA HIS A 54 1.94 -11.87 21.16
C HIS A 54 2.30 -11.01 22.40
N LYS A 55 1.70 -11.25 23.56
CA LYS A 55 1.85 -10.40 24.74
C LYS A 55 3.30 -10.20 25.20
N ASP A 56 4.15 -11.23 25.04
CA ASP A 56 5.54 -11.23 25.47
C ASP A 56 6.52 -11.00 24.30
N ILE A 57 6.00 -10.75 23.09
CA ILE A 57 6.81 -10.56 21.89
C ILE A 57 6.93 -9.08 21.55
N ARG A 58 8.16 -8.65 21.26
CA ARG A 58 8.45 -7.28 20.80
C ARG A 58 9.11 -7.28 19.42
N ARG A 59 8.83 -6.24 18.65
CA ARG A 59 9.54 -5.98 17.39
C ARG A 59 10.99 -5.53 17.66
N LYS A 60 11.82 -5.50 16.62
CA LYS A 60 13.20 -5.00 16.70
C LYS A 60 13.28 -3.51 17.06
N SER A 61 12.21 -2.76 16.82
CA SER A 61 12.04 -1.37 17.27
C SER A 61 11.83 -1.23 18.78
N GLY A 62 11.63 -2.35 19.51
CA GLY A 62 11.26 -2.36 20.94
C GLY A 62 9.75 -2.27 21.19
N GLU A 63 8.93 -1.95 20.20
CA GLU A 63 7.48 -1.84 20.31
C GLU A 63 6.78 -3.20 20.51
N PRO A 64 5.59 -3.25 21.17
CA PRO A 64 4.77 -4.45 21.25
C PRO A 64 4.47 -5.03 19.87
N TYR A 65 4.62 -6.34 19.69
CA TYR A 65 4.44 -7.01 18.39
C TYR A 65 3.04 -6.79 17.82
N ILE A 66 2.01 -6.70 18.67
CA ILE A 66 0.60 -6.51 18.27
C ILE A 66 0.37 -5.26 17.38
N TYR A 67 1.27 -4.28 17.39
CA TYR A 67 1.17 -3.12 16.50
C TYR A 67 1.18 -3.52 15.04
N HIS A 68 1.97 -4.54 14.68
CA HIS A 68 2.07 -5.06 13.32
C HIS A 68 0.78 -5.70 12.82
N PRO A 69 0.19 -6.73 13.47
CA PRO A 69 -1.09 -7.29 13.04
C PRO A 69 -2.21 -6.25 12.92
N ILE A 70 -2.26 -5.26 13.82
CA ILE A 70 -3.23 -4.16 13.72
C ILE A 70 -2.98 -3.30 12.48
N ALA A 71 -1.71 -2.99 12.17
CA ALA A 71 -1.35 -2.20 11.00
C ALA A 71 -1.65 -2.95 9.69
N VAL A 72 -1.32 -4.25 9.61
CA VAL A 72 -1.66 -5.11 8.46
C VAL A 72 -3.18 -5.18 8.27
N ALA A 73 -3.93 -5.44 9.33
CA ALA A 73 -5.39 -5.46 9.28
C ALA A 73 -6.00 -4.11 8.86
N ARG A 74 -5.35 -3.00 9.22
CA ARG A 74 -5.77 -1.66 8.81
C ARG A 74 -5.52 -1.43 7.31
N VAL A 75 -4.38 -1.84 6.76
CA VAL A 75 -4.11 -1.79 5.31
C VAL A 75 -5.17 -2.59 4.55
N VAL A 76 -5.46 -3.82 5.01
CA VAL A 76 -6.49 -4.71 4.44
C VAL A 76 -7.88 -4.04 4.42
N ALA A 77 -8.24 -3.35 5.51
CA ALA A 77 -9.54 -2.70 5.64
C ALA A 77 -9.65 -1.37 4.88
N GLU A 78 -8.63 -0.50 5.00
CA GLU A 78 -8.67 0.89 4.56
C GLU A 78 -8.16 1.05 3.12
N GLU A 79 -7.05 0.41 2.77
CA GLU A 79 -6.40 0.59 1.48
C GLU A 79 -6.87 -0.44 0.43
N MET A 80 -7.22 -1.67 0.87
CA MET A 80 -7.73 -2.72 -0.01
C MET A 80 -9.24 -2.87 0.02
N GLY A 81 -9.93 -2.29 1.02
CA GLY A 81 -11.40 -2.33 1.13
C GLY A 81 -11.97 -3.72 1.41
N LEU A 82 -11.19 -4.64 2.00
CA LEU A 82 -11.62 -6.02 2.22
C LEU A 82 -12.54 -6.16 3.43
N GLY A 83 -13.33 -7.24 3.44
CA GLY A 83 -14.32 -7.53 4.48
C GLY A 83 -13.76 -8.21 5.72
N THR A 84 -14.67 -8.55 6.64
CA THR A 84 -14.41 -9.04 8.00
C THR A 84 -13.47 -10.24 8.05
N THR A 85 -13.68 -11.28 7.23
CA THR A 85 -12.81 -12.47 7.19
C THR A 85 -11.35 -12.11 6.92
N SER A 86 -11.09 -11.23 5.94
CA SER A 86 -9.73 -10.80 5.63
C SER A 86 -9.09 -10.01 6.78
N ILE A 87 -9.87 -9.15 7.47
CA ILE A 87 -9.41 -8.40 8.64
C ILE A 87 -9.07 -9.35 9.80
N VAL A 88 -9.92 -10.36 10.05
CA VAL A 88 -9.68 -11.40 11.07
C VAL A 88 -8.39 -12.17 10.75
N CYS A 89 -8.24 -12.64 9.50
CA CYS A 89 -7.04 -13.38 9.09
C CYS A 89 -5.77 -12.51 9.13
N ALA A 90 -5.89 -11.21 8.81
CA ALA A 90 -4.78 -10.27 8.95
C ALA A 90 -4.34 -10.03 10.39
N LEU A 91 -5.28 -10.04 11.35
CA LEU A 91 -4.95 -10.00 12.79
C LEU A 91 -4.26 -11.29 13.26
N LEU A 92 -4.56 -12.43 12.63
CA LEU A 92 -4.07 -13.75 13.02
C LEU A 92 -2.90 -14.26 12.19
N HIS A 93 -2.41 -13.51 11.20
CA HIS A 93 -1.53 -14.00 10.13
C HIS A 93 -0.23 -14.63 10.65
N ASP A 94 0.36 -14.11 11.72
CA ASP A 94 1.60 -14.60 12.32
C ASP A 94 1.37 -15.45 13.59
N THR A 95 0.11 -15.57 14.08
CA THR A 95 -0.15 -16.25 15.36
C THR A 95 0.23 -17.74 15.33
N VAL A 96 0.08 -18.41 14.18
CA VAL A 96 0.43 -19.82 14.04
C VAL A 96 1.94 -20.03 13.81
N GLU A 97 2.62 -19.03 13.20
CA GLU A 97 4.05 -19.12 12.93
C GLU A 97 4.90 -18.75 14.15
N ASP A 98 4.50 -17.72 14.87
CA ASP A 98 5.32 -17.10 15.91
C ASP A 98 4.90 -17.44 17.33
N THR A 99 3.77 -18.14 17.53
CA THR A 99 3.23 -18.44 18.86
C THR A 99 2.81 -19.91 19.01
N THR A 100 2.23 -20.25 20.14
CA THR A 100 1.73 -21.61 20.45
C THR A 100 0.33 -21.89 19.87
N MET A 101 -0.29 -20.91 19.19
CA MET A 101 -1.62 -21.09 18.58
C MET A 101 -1.54 -22.05 17.39
N THR A 102 -2.42 -23.04 17.35
CA THR A 102 -2.50 -24.02 16.27
C THR A 102 -3.55 -23.66 15.22
N LEU A 103 -3.49 -24.28 14.03
CA LEU A 103 -4.53 -24.17 13.02
C LEU A 103 -5.89 -24.70 13.50
N ASP A 104 -5.88 -25.70 14.38
CA ASP A 104 -7.10 -26.26 14.98
C ASP A 104 -7.74 -25.27 15.96
N ASP A 105 -6.92 -24.52 16.71
CA ASP A 105 -7.40 -23.41 17.55
C ASP A 105 -8.06 -22.30 16.71
N VAL A 106 -7.46 -21.99 15.54
CA VAL A 106 -8.04 -21.02 14.62
C VAL A 106 -9.38 -21.52 14.09
N GLU A 107 -9.49 -22.80 13.70
CA GLU A 107 -10.73 -23.40 13.23
C GLU A 107 -11.84 -23.36 14.28
N GLN A 108 -11.55 -23.80 15.51
CA GLN A 108 -12.51 -23.81 16.59
C GLN A 108 -12.99 -22.42 17.00
N LYS A 109 -12.10 -21.43 16.97
CA LYS A 109 -12.42 -20.08 17.40
C LYS A 109 -13.06 -19.25 16.30
N PHE A 110 -12.63 -19.39 15.04
CA PHE A 110 -12.97 -18.47 13.95
C PHE A 110 -13.66 -19.14 12.78
N GLY A 111 -13.45 -20.43 12.58
CA GLY A 111 -14.09 -21.24 11.54
C GLY A 111 -13.12 -21.78 10.49
N VAL A 112 -13.64 -22.69 9.68
CA VAL A 112 -12.87 -23.43 8.64
C VAL A 112 -12.28 -22.46 7.60
N LYS A 113 -13.01 -21.39 7.24
CA LYS A 113 -12.59 -20.43 6.23
C LYS A 113 -11.37 -19.64 6.67
N GLU A 114 -11.36 -19.18 7.92
CA GLU A 114 -10.24 -18.44 8.51
C GLU A 114 -9.03 -19.36 8.66
N ARG A 115 -9.23 -20.64 9.05
CA ARG A 115 -8.16 -21.65 9.11
C ARG A 115 -7.47 -21.84 7.77
N ILE A 116 -8.24 -22.00 6.68
CA ILE A 116 -7.68 -22.20 5.33
C ILE A 116 -6.82 -21.02 4.91
N ILE A 117 -7.28 -19.78 5.17
CA ILE A 117 -6.52 -18.58 4.81
C ILE A 117 -5.25 -18.48 5.65
N VAL A 118 -5.32 -18.70 6.97
CA VAL A 118 -4.15 -18.65 7.86
C VAL A 118 -3.14 -19.73 7.51
N ASP A 119 -3.57 -20.96 7.20
CA ASP A 119 -2.71 -22.04 6.71
C ASP A 119 -1.99 -21.65 5.39
N GLY A 120 -2.71 -21.01 4.47
CA GLY A 120 -2.13 -20.48 3.25
C GLY A 120 -1.06 -19.42 3.50
N LEU A 121 -1.29 -18.52 4.49
CA LEU A 121 -0.33 -17.50 4.89
C LEU A 121 0.96 -18.11 5.46
N THR A 122 0.84 -19.10 6.35
CA THR A 122 1.96 -19.84 6.94
C THR A 122 2.78 -20.57 5.86
N LYS A 123 2.13 -21.27 4.92
CA LYS A 123 2.80 -21.95 3.81
C LYS A 123 3.56 -20.99 2.89
N MET A 124 3.04 -19.79 2.67
CA MET A 124 3.74 -18.77 1.88
C MET A 124 5.01 -18.25 2.53
N SER A 125 5.08 -18.17 3.84
CA SER A 125 6.27 -17.68 4.55
C SER A 125 7.49 -18.58 4.32
N GLY A 126 7.31 -19.91 4.24
CA GLY A 126 8.39 -20.88 3.94
C GLY A 126 8.86 -20.90 2.48
N VAL A 127 8.12 -20.27 1.55
CA VAL A 127 8.46 -20.25 0.11
C VAL A 127 9.64 -19.32 -0.20
N PHE A 128 9.96 -18.38 0.66
CA PHE A 128 10.94 -17.31 0.44
C PHE A 128 12.32 -17.58 1.07
N GLU A 129 12.67 -18.85 1.39
CA GLU A 129 13.99 -19.19 1.89
C GLU A 129 15.08 -19.07 0.79
N PRO A 130 16.28 -18.56 1.13
CA PRO A 130 17.34 -18.30 0.18
C PRO A 130 18.05 -19.59 -0.21
N GLY A 131 18.10 -19.96 -1.48
CA GLY A 131 18.95 -21.06 -1.88
C GLY A 131 18.94 -21.60 -3.30
N THR A 132 18.13 -21.11 -4.24
CA THR A 132 18.19 -21.63 -5.62
C THR A 132 17.77 -20.56 -6.63
N SER A 133 17.92 -20.85 -7.90
CA SER A 133 17.45 -20.09 -9.10
C SER A 133 15.93 -19.71 -9.10
N ALA A 134 15.49 -19.44 -8.08
CA ALA A 134 14.38 -19.42 -7.13
C ALA A 134 13.41 -18.28 -7.35
N GLN A 135 13.77 -17.20 -8.06
CA GLN A 135 12.83 -16.07 -8.23
C GLN A 135 11.64 -16.46 -9.11
N ALA A 136 11.87 -17.21 -10.18
CA ALA A 136 10.79 -17.68 -11.06
C ALA A 136 9.96 -18.79 -10.38
N GLU A 137 10.61 -19.64 -9.60
CA GLU A 137 9.93 -20.73 -8.87
C GLU A 137 9.14 -20.21 -7.67
N ASN A 138 9.67 -19.25 -6.93
CA ASN A 138 8.96 -18.57 -5.86
C ASN A 138 7.75 -17.79 -6.40
N PHE A 139 7.90 -17.12 -7.52
CA PHE A 139 6.79 -16.45 -8.19
C PHE A 139 5.73 -17.47 -8.68
N ARG A 140 6.16 -18.61 -9.21
CA ARG A 140 5.26 -19.69 -9.62
C ARG A 140 4.52 -20.29 -8.42
N LYS A 141 5.21 -20.57 -7.29
CA LYS A 141 4.58 -21.07 -6.06
C LYS A 141 3.58 -20.07 -5.50
N MET A 142 3.92 -18.79 -5.51
CA MET A 142 3.02 -17.71 -5.15
C MET A 142 1.78 -17.67 -6.06
N LEU A 143 1.94 -17.87 -7.37
CA LEU A 143 0.82 -17.96 -8.30
C LEU A 143 -0.02 -19.23 -8.10
N LEU A 144 0.57 -20.34 -7.69
CA LEU A 144 -0.17 -21.57 -7.38
C LEU A 144 -1.01 -21.41 -6.10
N THR A 145 -0.53 -20.66 -5.12
CA THR A 145 -1.30 -20.30 -3.91
C THR A 145 -2.47 -19.36 -4.24
N LEU A 146 -2.42 -18.63 -5.37
CA LEU A 146 -3.54 -17.84 -5.90
C LEU A 146 -4.76 -18.70 -6.25
N SER A 147 -4.58 -20.00 -6.54
CA SER A 147 -5.67 -20.87 -6.93
C SER A 147 -6.64 -21.19 -5.79
N ASP A 148 -6.19 -21.12 -4.54
CA ASP A 148 -7.01 -21.52 -3.40
C ASP A 148 -7.82 -20.35 -2.81
N ASP A 149 -7.15 -19.24 -2.46
CA ASP A 149 -7.83 -18.03 -1.98
C ASP A 149 -6.97 -16.78 -2.19
N VAL A 150 -7.42 -15.87 -3.04
CA VAL A 150 -6.71 -14.62 -3.36
C VAL A 150 -6.42 -13.74 -2.13
N ARG A 151 -7.21 -13.89 -1.05
CA ARG A 151 -7.02 -13.12 0.19
C ARG A 151 -5.69 -13.42 0.87
N VAL A 152 -5.14 -14.61 0.71
CA VAL A 152 -3.81 -14.98 1.21
C VAL A 152 -2.77 -14.01 0.66
N ILE A 153 -2.78 -13.78 -0.65
CA ILE A 153 -1.83 -12.88 -1.31
C ILE A 153 -2.08 -11.43 -0.92
N LEU A 154 -3.34 -11.03 -0.83
CA LEU A 154 -3.68 -9.65 -0.43
C LEU A 154 -3.20 -9.34 0.99
N ILE A 155 -3.35 -10.28 1.93
CA ILE A 155 -2.86 -10.11 3.29
C ILE A 155 -1.32 -10.10 3.31
N LYS A 156 -0.64 -10.99 2.56
CA LYS A 156 0.83 -10.97 2.46
C LYS A 156 1.36 -9.70 1.79
N LEU A 157 0.61 -9.11 0.87
CA LEU A 157 0.95 -7.81 0.29
C LEU A 157 0.85 -6.68 1.33
N ALA A 158 -0.20 -6.72 2.17
CA ALA A 158 -0.38 -5.78 3.28
C ALA A 158 0.71 -5.94 4.36
N ASP A 159 1.06 -7.18 4.70
CA ASP A 159 2.17 -7.53 5.59
C ASP A 159 3.51 -6.98 5.06
N ARG A 160 3.82 -7.23 3.78
CA ARG A 160 5.03 -6.69 3.14
C ARG A 160 5.07 -5.16 3.18
N LEU A 161 3.94 -4.49 2.97
CA LEU A 161 3.87 -3.04 3.02
C LEU A 161 4.19 -2.50 4.42
N ASP A 162 3.61 -3.09 5.48
CA ASP A 162 3.91 -2.69 6.86
C ASP A 162 5.37 -2.97 7.23
N ASN A 163 5.91 -4.12 6.81
CA ASN A 163 7.30 -4.46 7.00
C ASN A 163 8.25 -3.47 6.29
N MET A 164 7.89 -3.00 5.09
CA MET A 164 8.66 -1.96 4.38
C MET A 164 8.59 -0.61 5.07
N ARG A 165 7.44 -0.23 5.65
CA ARG A 165 7.26 1.01 6.42
C ARG A 165 8.12 1.06 7.69
N THR A 166 8.48 -0.10 8.25
CA THR A 166 9.26 -0.24 9.50
C THR A 166 10.65 -0.85 9.29
N LEU A 167 11.13 -0.90 8.04
CA LEU A 167 12.35 -1.62 7.65
C LEU A 167 13.63 -0.97 8.21
N GLU A 168 13.58 0.27 8.66
CA GLU A 168 14.71 1.03 9.21
C GLU A 168 15.36 0.38 10.45
N HIS A 169 14.61 -0.41 11.20
CA HIS A 169 15.09 -1.11 12.39
C HIS A 169 15.81 -2.44 12.06
N MET A 170 15.92 -2.78 10.78
CA MET A 170 16.62 -3.99 10.34
C MET A 170 18.07 -3.68 9.97
N ARG A 171 18.94 -4.72 9.99
CA ARG A 171 20.33 -4.59 9.52
C ARG A 171 20.38 -4.23 8.03
N PRO A 172 21.40 -3.45 7.59
CA PRO A 172 21.50 -2.99 6.20
C PRO A 172 21.46 -4.11 5.15
N ASP A 173 22.13 -5.26 5.41
CA ASP A 173 22.12 -6.43 4.53
C ASP A 173 20.70 -6.98 4.32
N LYS A 174 19.90 -7.04 5.39
CA LYS A 174 18.50 -7.46 5.32
C LYS A 174 17.61 -6.42 4.65
N GLN A 175 17.86 -5.12 4.90
CA GLN A 175 17.14 -4.04 4.22
C GLN A 175 17.27 -4.16 2.69
N GLN A 176 18.50 -4.34 2.19
CA GLN A 176 18.79 -4.50 0.76
C GLN A 176 18.08 -5.71 0.15
N LYS A 177 18.13 -6.85 0.85
CA LYS A 177 17.47 -8.08 0.40
C LYS A 177 15.95 -7.90 0.31
N ILE A 178 15.32 -7.42 1.40
CA ILE A 178 13.87 -7.24 1.49
C ILE A 178 13.39 -6.20 0.47
N ALA A 179 14.13 -5.09 0.30
CA ALA A 179 13.82 -4.07 -0.71
C ALA A 179 13.89 -4.63 -2.13
N SER A 180 14.90 -5.46 -2.43
CA SER A 180 15.03 -6.11 -3.75
C SER A 180 13.88 -7.08 -4.02
N GLU A 181 13.56 -7.96 -3.07
CA GLU A 181 12.41 -8.87 -3.19
C GLU A 181 11.09 -8.10 -3.40
N THR A 182 10.92 -7.01 -2.65
CA THR A 182 9.72 -6.17 -2.74
C THR A 182 9.57 -5.56 -4.12
N LEU A 183 10.65 -5.02 -4.67
CA LEU A 183 10.65 -4.39 -6.00
C LEU A 183 10.40 -5.40 -7.13
N PHE A 184 10.99 -6.62 -7.03
CA PHE A 184 10.88 -7.62 -8.09
C PHE A 184 9.59 -8.43 -8.05
N MET A 185 8.99 -8.63 -6.87
CA MET A 185 7.85 -9.54 -6.71
C MET A 185 6.58 -8.81 -6.27
N TYR A 186 6.63 -8.09 -5.15
CA TYR A 186 5.43 -7.53 -4.54
C TYR A 186 4.91 -6.29 -5.27
N ALA A 187 5.77 -5.40 -5.75
CA ALA A 187 5.33 -4.22 -6.49
C ALA A 187 4.68 -4.58 -7.85
N PRO A 188 5.23 -5.49 -8.68
CA PRO A 188 4.54 -5.98 -9.87
C PRO A 188 3.23 -6.72 -9.58
N LEU A 189 3.16 -7.44 -8.45
CA LEU A 189 1.94 -8.11 -8.03
C LEU A 189 0.86 -7.12 -7.65
N ALA A 190 1.19 -6.11 -6.83
CA ALA A 190 0.28 -5.03 -6.48
C ALA A 190 -0.25 -4.31 -7.72
N HIS A 191 0.60 -4.10 -8.73
CA HIS A 191 0.21 -3.52 -10.02
C HIS A 191 -0.82 -4.39 -10.75
N ARG A 192 -0.57 -5.70 -10.86
CA ARG A 192 -1.48 -6.64 -11.55
C ARG A 192 -2.83 -6.78 -10.87
N LEU A 193 -2.84 -6.67 -9.52
CA LEU A 193 -4.06 -6.70 -8.73
C LEU A 193 -4.79 -5.34 -8.66
N GLY A 194 -4.25 -4.29 -9.32
CA GLY A 194 -4.88 -2.97 -9.37
C GLY A 194 -4.60 -2.06 -8.16
N PHE A 195 -3.78 -2.50 -7.20
CA PHE A 195 -3.44 -1.72 -6.00
C PHE A 195 -2.32 -0.71 -6.29
N TYR A 196 -2.60 0.27 -7.14
CA TYR A 196 -1.59 1.24 -7.61
C TYR A 196 -0.97 2.08 -6.50
N ASN A 197 -1.71 2.42 -5.44
CA ASN A 197 -1.17 3.17 -4.31
C ASN A 197 -0.14 2.33 -3.54
N ILE A 198 -0.49 1.08 -3.22
CA ILE A 198 0.40 0.12 -2.56
C ILE A 198 1.64 -0.15 -3.43
N LYS A 199 1.46 -0.40 -4.71
CA LYS A 199 2.57 -0.55 -5.68
C LYS A 199 3.52 0.64 -5.64
N THR A 200 2.99 1.84 -5.70
CA THR A 200 3.76 3.08 -5.70
C THR A 200 4.55 3.25 -4.40
N GLU A 201 3.92 2.99 -3.25
CA GLU A 201 4.58 3.09 -1.96
C GLU A 201 5.66 2.01 -1.78
N LEU A 202 5.40 0.77 -2.21
CA LEU A 202 6.39 -0.31 -2.19
C LEU A 202 7.62 0.03 -3.05
N GLU A 203 7.42 0.61 -4.24
CA GLU A 203 8.51 1.07 -5.10
C GLU A 203 9.32 2.19 -4.47
N ASP A 204 8.65 3.22 -3.93
CA ASP A 204 9.32 4.36 -3.29
C ASP A 204 10.10 3.94 -2.04
N LEU A 205 9.53 3.06 -1.20
CA LEU A 205 10.20 2.51 -0.03
C LEU A 205 11.38 1.59 -0.43
N SER A 206 11.23 0.80 -1.50
CA SER A 206 12.33 -0.03 -1.99
C SER A 206 13.50 0.82 -2.49
N LEU A 207 13.22 1.90 -3.21
CA LEU A 207 14.25 2.83 -3.67
C LEU A 207 14.97 3.51 -2.49
N LYS A 208 14.24 3.89 -1.44
CA LYS A 208 14.82 4.49 -0.20
C LYS A 208 15.96 3.65 0.37
N TYR A 209 15.86 2.32 0.31
CA TYR A 209 16.87 1.42 0.85
C TYR A 209 17.89 0.96 -0.19
N LYS A 210 17.54 0.91 -1.47
CA LYS A 210 18.45 0.47 -2.54
C LYS A 210 19.37 1.60 -3.02
N GLU A 211 18.82 2.78 -3.21
CA GLU A 211 19.51 3.97 -3.73
C GLU A 211 19.18 5.18 -2.83
N PRO A 212 19.69 5.19 -1.58
CA PRO A 212 19.31 6.17 -0.57
C PRO A 212 19.68 7.61 -0.95
N GLU A 213 20.79 7.81 -1.65
CA GLU A 213 21.24 9.14 -2.09
C GLU A 213 20.30 9.72 -3.15
N ASP A 214 19.98 8.94 -4.17
CA ASP A 214 19.04 9.34 -5.23
C ASP A 214 17.64 9.60 -4.65
N TYR A 215 17.17 8.72 -3.76
CA TYR A 215 15.90 8.91 -3.07
C TYR A 215 15.87 10.22 -2.28
N ALA A 216 16.90 10.48 -1.49
CA ALA A 216 16.99 11.70 -0.68
C ALA A 216 17.04 12.95 -1.56
N MET A 217 17.82 12.95 -2.63
CA MET A 217 17.94 14.05 -3.59
C MET A 217 16.58 14.36 -4.24
N ILE A 218 15.91 13.35 -4.82
CA ILE A 218 14.61 13.53 -5.48
C ILE A 218 13.54 13.98 -4.47
N SER A 219 13.50 13.34 -3.29
CA SER A 219 12.55 13.69 -2.22
C SER A 219 12.71 15.14 -1.75
N ALA A 220 13.95 15.61 -1.56
CA ALA A 220 14.24 16.99 -1.18
C ALA A 220 13.75 17.98 -2.24
N ARG A 221 14.03 17.71 -3.52
CA ARG A 221 13.59 18.56 -4.65
C ARG A 221 12.06 18.60 -4.77
N LEU A 222 11.40 17.45 -4.62
CA LEU A 222 9.94 17.39 -4.62
C LEU A 222 9.32 18.16 -3.45
N ARG A 223 9.93 18.13 -2.26
CA ARG A 223 9.47 18.92 -1.11
C ARG A 223 9.63 20.42 -1.36
N LYS A 224 10.81 20.85 -1.84
CA LYS A 224 11.11 22.25 -2.12
C LYS A 224 10.16 22.87 -3.15
N THR A 225 9.75 22.10 -4.15
CA THR A 225 8.86 22.58 -5.22
C THR A 225 7.36 22.36 -4.95
N LYS A 226 6.98 21.78 -3.80
CA LYS A 226 5.59 21.41 -3.49
C LYS A 226 4.61 22.59 -3.61
N ALA A 227 4.91 23.72 -3.02
CA ALA A 227 4.03 24.90 -3.04
C ALA A 227 3.83 25.45 -4.46
N VAL A 228 4.91 25.51 -5.23
CA VAL A 228 4.88 25.96 -6.63
C VAL A 228 4.04 25.02 -7.49
N ARG A 229 4.25 23.70 -7.33
CA ARG A 229 3.45 22.69 -8.03
C ARG A 229 1.96 22.75 -7.68
N THR A 230 1.64 22.88 -6.39
CA THR A 230 0.24 22.97 -5.95
C THR A 230 -0.45 24.19 -6.55
N ARG A 231 0.23 25.35 -6.51
CA ARG A 231 -0.29 26.57 -7.13
C ARG A 231 -0.49 26.38 -8.64
N PHE A 232 0.50 25.81 -9.33
CA PHE A 232 0.41 25.54 -10.76
C PHE A 232 -0.75 24.61 -11.09
N ILE A 233 -0.90 23.47 -10.39
CA ILE A 233 -2.00 22.52 -10.58
C ILE A 233 -3.36 23.23 -10.38
N ASN A 234 -3.50 24.00 -9.30
CA ASN A 234 -4.74 24.71 -9.02
C ASN A 234 -5.09 25.71 -10.13
N THR A 235 -4.12 26.51 -10.57
CA THR A 235 -4.35 27.48 -11.68
C THR A 235 -4.68 26.76 -12.99
N PHE A 236 -3.98 25.65 -13.27
CA PHE A 236 -4.14 24.87 -14.48
C PHE A 236 -5.48 24.13 -14.54
N THR A 237 -6.03 23.69 -13.41
CA THR A 237 -7.30 22.93 -13.37
C THR A 237 -8.53 23.82 -13.43
N VAL A 238 -8.41 25.13 -13.19
CA VAL A 238 -9.55 26.08 -13.22
C VAL A 238 -10.24 26.09 -14.59
N PRO A 239 -9.56 26.39 -15.72
CA PRO A 239 -10.20 26.42 -17.03
C PRO A 239 -10.74 25.05 -17.45
N ILE A 240 -10.06 23.96 -17.08
CA ILE A 240 -10.53 22.60 -17.35
C ILE A 240 -11.86 22.36 -16.64
N ARG A 241 -11.95 22.70 -15.35
CA ARG A 241 -13.18 22.57 -14.57
C ARG A 241 -14.33 23.37 -15.20
N GLN A 242 -14.09 24.62 -15.54
CA GLN A 242 -15.10 25.45 -16.19
C GLN A 242 -15.63 24.83 -17.49
N SER A 243 -14.73 24.37 -18.37
CA SER A 243 -15.13 23.75 -19.63
C SER A 243 -15.89 22.42 -19.44
N LEU A 244 -15.56 21.65 -18.40
CA LEU A 244 -16.26 20.41 -18.07
C LEU A 244 -17.64 20.69 -17.46
N ASP A 245 -17.76 21.70 -16.59
CA ASP A 245 -19.02 22.15 -16.02
C ASP A 245 -19.97 22.68 -17.11
N GLU A 246 -19.44 23.49 -18.06
CA GLU A 246 -20.20 23.96 -19.25
C GLU A 246 -20.65 22.83 -20.15
N ALA A 247 -19.84 21.74 -20.24
CA ALA A 247 -20.22 20.52 -20.96
C ALA A 247 -21.22 19.64 -20.20
N GLY A 248 -21.61 20.01 -18.97
CA GLY A 248 -22.55 19.24 -18.13
C GLY A 248 -21.94 17.94 -17.58
N LEU A 249 -20.62 17.86 -17.46
CA LEU A 249 -19.91 16.68 -16.97
C LEU A 249 -19.56 16.85 -15.48
N ASN A 250 -20.19 16.05 -14.63
CA ASN A 250 -19.85 16.01 -13.20
C ASN A 250 -18.54 15.26 -12.99
N CYS A 251 -17.51 15.94 -12.48
CA CYS A 251 -16.18 15.35 -12.34
C CYS A 251 -15.41 15.87 -11.13
N GLN A 252 -14.47 15.02 -10.65
CA GLN A 252 -13.45 15.39 -9.68
C GLN A 252 -12.10 15.50 -10.38
N ILE A 253 -11.46 16.67 -10.25
CA ILE A 253 -10.12 16.90 -10.83
C ILE A 253 -9.10 16.91 -9.71
N MET A 254 -8.10 16.03 -9.81
CA MET A 254 -7.05 15.87 -8.81
C MET A 254 -5.67 15.94 -9.47
N GLY A 255 -4.78 16.75 -8.88
CA GLY A 255 -3.37 16.70 -9.23
C GLY A 255 -2.66 15.56 -8.50
N ARG A 256 -1.99 14.68 -9.23
CA ARG A 256 -1.20 13.57 -8.67
C ARG A 256 0.28 13.82 -8.93
N PRO A 257 1.10 14.04 -7.89
CA PRO A 257 2.55 14.03 -8.06
C PRO A 257 3.00 12.64 -8.50
N LYS A 258 4.02 12.57 -9.34
CA LYS A 258 4.67 11.29 -9.67
C LYS A 258 5.43 10.77 -8.47
N SER A 259 5.52 9.44 -8.35
CA SER A 259 6.31 8.77 -7.31
C SER A 259 7.80 9.04 -7.51
N ILE A 260 8.55 8.98 -6.42
CA ILE A 260 10.01 9.16 -6.44
C ILE A 260 10.65 8.12 -7.34
N PHE A 261 10.21 6.85 -7.22
CA PHE A 261 10.68 5.76 -8.07
C PHE A 261 10.41 5.99 -9.56
N SER A 262 9.23 6.49 -9.92
CA SER A 262 8.91 6.77 -11.33
C SER A 262 9.78 7.88 -11.92
N ILE A 263 10.13 8.89 -11.11
CA ILE A 263 11.05 9.96 -11.51
C ILE A 263 12.46 9.39 -11.68
N TRP A 264 12.95 8.65 -10.67
CA TRP A 264 14.26 8.00 -10.69
C TRP A 264 14.42 7.08 -11.90
N ASN A 265 13.46 6.19 -12.12
CA ASN A 265 13.48 5.26 -13.25
C ASN A 265 13.52 5.98 -14.61
N LYS A 266 12.80 7.10 -14.73
CA LYS A 266 12.87 7.95 -15.94
C LYS A 266 14.25 8.59 -16.12
N MET A 267 14.86 9.10 -15.03
CA MET A 267 16.21 9.66 -15.05
C MET A 267 17.23 8.60 -15.51
N GLN A 268 17.15 7.39 -14.95
CA GLN A 268 18.05 6.29 -15.30
C GLN A 268 17.86 5.81 -16.77
N THR A 269 16.60 5.61 -17.18
CA THR A 269 16.29 5.07 -18.51
C THR A 269 16.60 6.06 -19.63
N LYS A 270 16.31 7.35 -19.41
CA LYS A 270 16.53 8.41 -20.41
C LYS A 270 17.87 9.12 -20.26
N LYS A 271 18.64 8.80 -19.22
CA LYS A 271 19.91 9.48 -18.87
C LYS A 271 19.77 11.01 -18.79
N VAL A 272 18.68 11.48 -18.19
CA VAL A 272 18.37 12.91 -18.02
C VAL A 272 18.45 13.28 -16.56
N THR A 273 18.75 14.56 -16.30
CA THR A 273 18.74 15.11 -14.93
C THR A 273 17.31 15.34 -14.45
N PHE A 274 17.15 15.60 -13.14
CA PHE A 274 15.84 15.91 -12.56
C PHE A 274 15.21 17.16 -13.19
N GLU A 275 16.02 18.17 -13.52
CA GLU A 275 15.59 19.44 -14.14
C GLU A 275 15.08 19.26 -15.56
N GLU A 276 15.64 18.31 -16.30
CA GLU A 276 15.23 17.97 -17.66
C GLU A 276 14.00 17.05 -17.70
N GLY A 277 13.58 16.54 -16.52
CA GLY A 277 12.41 15.70 -16.37
C GLY A 277 11.10 16.49 -16.25
N TYR A 278 10.57 17.02 -17.37
CA TYR A 278 9.38 17.88 -17.45
C TYR A 278 8.08 17.30 -16.88
N ASP A 279 8.02 16.07 -16.45
CA ASP A 279 6.80 15.34 -16.16
C ASP A 279 6.76 14.88 -14.69
N VAL A 280 6.70 15.84 -13.75
CA VAL A 280 6.73 15.60 -12.30
C VAL A 280 5.33 15.46 -11.66
N PHE A 281 4.26 15.70 -12.41
CA PHE A 281 2.88 15.52 -11.94
C PHE A 281 1.96 15.13 -13.10
N ALA A 282 0.81 14.56 -12.77
CA ALA A 282 -0.28 14.26 -13.69
C ALA A 282 -1.59 14.82 -13.12
N ILE A 283 -2.55 15.10 -13.98
CA ILE A 283 -3.91 15.42 -13.59
C ILE A 283 -4.78 14.20 -13.84
N ARG A 284 -5.57 13.82 -12.84
CA ARG A 284 -6.58 12.78 -12.93
C ARG A 284 -7.95 13.43 -12.89
N ILE A 285 -8.79 13.08 -13.86
CA ILE A 285 -10.19 13.48 -13.90
C ILE A 285 -11.02 12.21 -13.70
N VAL A 286 -11.80 12.19 -12.64
CA VAL A 286 -12.76 11.11 -12.34
C VAL A 286 -14.14 11.64 -12.68
N ILE A 287 -14.84 10.96 -13.58
CA ILE A 287 -16.16 11.38 -14.08
C ILE A 287 -17.21 10.55 -13.35
N ASP A 288 -18.23 11.22 -12.85
CA ASP A 288 -19.44 10.59 -12.32
C ASP A 288 -20.47 10.51 -13.44
N THR A 289 -20.68 9.31 -13.99
CA THR A 289 -21.51 9.09 -15.19
C THR A 289 -22.47 7.93 -14.96
N PRO A 290 -23.71 8.02 -15.50
CA PRO A 290 -24.69 6.93 -15.46
C PRO A 290 -24.17 5.68 -16.19
N GLU A 291 -24.63 4.53 -15.72
CA GLU A 291 -24.30 3.24 -16.33
C GLU A 291 -24.71 3.21 -17.82
N GLY A 292 -23.75 2.86 -18.69
CA GLY A 292 -23.94 2.79 -20.14
C GLY A 292 -23.52 4.04 -20.92
N SER A 293 -23.27 5.19 -20.27
CA SER A 293 -22.79 6.42 -20.94
C SER A 293 -21.28 6.64 -20.79
N GLU A 294 -20.58 5.78 -20.06
CA GLU A 294 -19.18 5.98 -19.66
C GLU A 294 -18.24 6.25 -20.83
N LYS A 295 -18.36 5.47 -21.93
CA LYS A 295 -17.49 5.67 -23.10
C LYS A 295 -17.72 7.03 -23.75
N ALA A 296 -18.99 7.44 -23.90
CA ALA A 296 -19.34 8.71 -24.51
C ALA A 296 -18.82 9.88 -23.67
N ASP A 297 -19.03 9.84 -22.35
CA ASP A 297 -18.62 10.89 -21.43
C ASP A 297 -17.09 10.96 -21.27
N ILE A 298 -16.39 9.82 -21.33
CA ILE A 298 -14.93 9.77 -21.41
C ILE A 298 -14.44 10.50 -22.66
N TRP A 299 -14.99 10.23 -23.83
CA TRP A 299 -14.60 10.88 -25.08
C TRP A 299 -14.94 12.37 -25.07
N ARG A 300 -16.08 12.75 -24.54
CA ARG A 300 -16.47 14.17 -24.37
C ARG A 300 -15.47 14.89 -23.46
N THR A 301 -15.14 14.27 -22.31
CA THR A 301 -14.13 14.81 -21.38
C THR A 301 -12.77 14.96 -22.05
N TYR A 302 -12.31 13.93 -22.76
CA TYR A 302 -11.05 13.98 -23.50
C TYR A 302 -11.03 15.11 -24.53
N SER A 303 -12.08 15.22 -25.35
CA SER A 303 -12.22 16.27 -26.35
C SER A 303 -12.21 17.66 -25.73
N THR A 304 -13.01 17.88 -24.66
CA THR A 304 -13.10 19.16 -23.95
C THR A 304 -11.75 19.59 -23.40
N VAL A 305 -11.05 18.67 -22.71
CA VAL A 305 -9.73 18.97 -22.12
C VAL A 305 -8.67 19.19 -23.19
N SER A 306 -8.64 18.38 -24.24
CA SER A 306 -7.68 18.51 -25.35
C SER A 306 -7.86 19.85 -26.08
N TYR A 307 -9.09 20.26 -26.30
CA TYR A 307 -9.38 21.54 -26.96
C TYR A 307 -8.96 22.74 -26.08
N THR A 308 -9.25 22.69 -24.79
CA THR A 308 -8.87 23.72 -23.83
C THR A 308 -7.33 23.84 -23.73
N HIS A 309 -6.63 22.71 -23.86
CA HIS A 309 -5.16 22.63 -23.77
C HIS A 309 -4.45 23.13 -25.01
N LEU A 310 -4.96 22.80 -26.21
CA LEU A 310 -4.35 23.26 -27.46
C LEU A 310 -4.36 24.79 -27.61
N ARG A 311 -5.35 25.48 -27.06
CA ARG A 311 -5.36 26.95 -26.98
C ARG A 311 -4.35 27.52 -25.97
N ALA A 312 -4.02 26.80 -24.90
CA ALA A 312 -3.03 27.22 -23.90
C ALA A 312 -1.59 26.97 -24.36
N HIS A 313 -1.37 26.12 -25.36
CA HIS A 313 -0.03 25.72 -25.85
C HIS A 313 0.63 26.73 -26.81
N GLU A 314 -0.06 27.77 -27.26
CA GLU A 314 0.58 28.82 -28.06
C GLU A 314 1.56 29.72 -27.26
N THR A 315 1.64 29.51 -25.94
CA THR A 315 2.59 30.25 -25.10
C THR A 315 3.40 29.33 -24.18
N ARG A 316 4.53 28.84 -24.69
CA ARG A 316 5.68 28.21 -24.01
C ARG A 316 5.60 26.72 -23.64
N GLY A 317 6.34 25.91 -24.44
CA GLY A 317 7.26 24.88 -23.96
C GLY A 317 6.67 23.69 -23.19
N ASN A 318 6.40 22.58 -23.88
CA ASN A 318 6.41 21.18 -23.39
C ASN A 318 5.75 20.85 -22.03
N LEU A 319 4.44 21.07 -21.90
CA LEU A 319 3.62 20.39 -20.90
C LEU A 319 2.97 19.17 -21.54
N VAL A 320 3.55 17.99 -21.32
CA VAL A 320 2.89 16.72 -21.68
C VAL A 320 1.89 16.39 -20.59
N CYS A 321 0.63 16.70 -20.81
CA CYS A 321 -0.47 16.23 -19.99
C CYS A 321 -0.84 14.79 -20.43
N ARG A 322 -0.58 13.81 -19.59
CA ARG A 322 -1.08 12.45 -19.78
C ARG A 322 -2.38 12.31 -19.00
N LEU A 323 -3.51 12.38 -19.71
CA LEU A 323 -4.82 12.05 -19.13
C LEU A 323 -4.88 10.55 -18.88
N LEU A 324 -5.00 10.17 -17.61
CA LEU A 324 -5.40 8.82 -17.21
C LEU A 324 -6.91 8.89 -16.94
N LEU A 325 -7.69 8.32 -17.84
CA LEU A 325 -9.11 8.11 -17.67
C LEU A 325 -9.31 6.76 -16.99
N GLU A 326 -9.79 6.75 -15.76
CA GLU A 326 -10.17 5.53 -15.03
C GLU A 326 -11.68 5.50 -14.83
N LYS A 327 -12.26 4.28 -14.94
CA LYS A 327 -13.65 3.97 -14.62
C LYS A 327 -13.93 4.07 -13.14
#